data_acb3bf24030cbc82979a4f926ae85fdc
#
_entry.id   acb3bf24030cbc82979a4f926ae85fdc
#
_cell.length_a   1.000
_cell.length_b   1.000
_cell.length_c   1.000
_cell.angle_alpha   90.00
_cell.angle_beta   90.00
_cell.angle_gamma   90.00
#
_symmetry.space_group_name_H-M   'P 1'
#
loop_
_entity.id
_entity.type
_entity.pdbx_description
1 polymer ?
#
loop_
_entity_poly.entity_id
_entity_poly.type
_entity_poly.pdbx_seq_one_letter_code
_entity_poly.pdbx_strand_id
1 'polypeptide(L)'
;EDYNSIKEYYQMRRPETADSNILDLYIWLNCYPTWYFTNDKGLMWVAKSEDGQYYSSIPCCKDEDLKECFLETQKYFNEVLQKKLVMYVVDKAAVDLLQLPEDEYVVVPDRTYADYVYDAEKLRTFSGKKYHKKKNHLNAFKREYEGRYEFKFLSKKDEPEILDFLEDWKKHKSDTEEHEFIDSEAVGIKYILEHEEVFDYKIGAVYVDNKLEAFTIGNYESREDMVYIPVEKANPEIRGLYPYICSQFLIEAFPEAGKENREDDMGLEGLRKSKLSYNPIYMVEKYTIIQK
;
A
#
# COMPACT_ATOMS: atom_id res chain seq x y z
N GLU A 1 7.52 -10.55 16.29
CA GLU A 1 8.23 -11.84 16.48
C GLU A 1 8.17 -12.72 15.22
N ASP A 2 7.07 -12.66 14.44
CA ASP A 2 6.84 -13.57 13.30
C ASP A 2 7.46 -13.12 11.96
N TYR A 3 8.03 -11.91 11.89
CA TYR A 3 8.55 -11.35 10.64
C TYR A 3 9.50 -12.30 9.90
N ASN A 4 10.50 -12.85 10.60
CA ASN A 4 11.47 -13.76 9.98
C ASN A 4 10.83 -15.08 9.50
N SER A 5 9.76 -15.52 10.16
CA SER A 5 9.03 -16.73 9.81
C SER A 5 8.15 -16.56 8.59
N ILE A 6 7.60 -15.35 8.36
CA ILE A 6 6.69 -15.08 7.24
C ILE A 6 7.37 -14.48 6.01
N LYS A 7 8.50 -13.80 6.20
CA LYS A 7 9.23 -13.10 5.13
C LYS A 7 9.55 -13.99 3.93
N GLU A 8 9.98 -15.22 4.18
CA GLU A 8 10.36 -16.16 3.12
C GLU A 8 9.16 -16.51 2.22
N TYR A 9 7.97 -16.65 2.80
CA TYR A 9 6.75 -16.93 2.03
C TYR A 9 6.37 -15.76 1.12
N TYR A 10 6.55 -14.50 1.57
CA TYR A 10 6.33 -13.31 0.76
C TYR A 10 7.29 -13.20 -0.43
N GLN A 11 8.39 -13.94 -0.41
CA GLN A 11 9.35 -13.99 -1.52
C GLN A 11 9.07 -15.08 -2.55
N MET A 12 8.21 -16.06 -2.24
CA MET A 12 7.94 -17.21 -3.11
C MET A 12 7.19 -16.79 -4.38
N ARG A 13 6.23 -15.89 -4.26
CA ARG A 13 5.43 -15.35 -5.33
C ARG A 13 5.24 -13.85 -5.10
N ARG A 14 5.45 -13.04 -6.14
CA ARG A 14 5.36 -11.58 -6.04
C ARG A 14 4.54 -11.00 -7.17
N PRO A 15 3.21 -10.96 -7.01
CA PRO A 15 2.39 -10.16 -7.89
C PRO A 15 2.68 -8.66 -7.67
N GLU A 16 2.40 -7.84 -8.67
CA GLU A 16 2.62 -6.37 -8.59
C GLU A 16 1.63 -5.64 -7.66
N THR A 17 0.87 -6.37 -6.83
CA THR A 17 -0.09 -5.79 -5.89
C THR A 17 0.63 -5.24 -4.65
N ALA A 18 0.16 -4.13 -4.12
CA ALA A 18 0.68 -3.58 -2.86
C ALA A 18 0.52 -4.57 -1.70
N ASP A 19 -0.61 -5.30 -1.64
CA ASP A 19 -0.89 -6.31 -0.61
C ASP A 19 0.12 -7.46 -0.56
N SER A 20 0.90 -7.67 -1.62
CA SER A 20 2.00 -8.66 -1.64
C SER A 20 3.31 -8.10 -1.07
N ASN A 21 3.34 -6.84 -0.67
CA ASN A 21 4.48 -6.21 -0.04
C ASN A 21 4.39 -6.41 1.49
N ILE A 22 5.44 -6.99 2.07
CA ILE A 22 5.47 -7.26 3.52
C ILE A 22 5.45 -5.98 4.36
N LEU A 23 5.98 -4.87 3.86
CA LEU A 23 5.92 -3.58 4.55
C LEU A 23 4.47 -3.10 4.68
N ASP A 24 3.71 -3.19 3.59
CA ASP A 24 2.29 -2.85 3.54
C ASP A 24 1.49 -3.69 4.54
N LEU A 25 1.71 -5.00 4.58
CA LEU A 25 1.10 -5.88 5.57
C LEU A 25 1.26 -5.33 6.99
N TYR A 26 2.46 -4.94 7.40
CA TYR A 26 2.71 -4.51 8.78
C TYR A 26 2.15 -3.12 9.08
N ILE A 27 2.00 -2.26 8.10
CA ILE A 27 1.31 -0.97 8.27
C ILE A 27 -0.18 -1.19 8.54
N TRP A 28 -0.81 -2.14 7.84
CA TRP A 28 -2.26 -2.35 7.91
C TRP A 28 -2.70 -3.51 8.83
N LEU A 29 -1.76 -4.26 9.42
CA LEU A 29 -2.06 -5.45 10.23
C LEU A 29 -2.99 -5.19 11.41
N ASN A 30 -3.02 -3.96 11.92
CA ASN A 30 -3.84 -3.59 13.08
C ASN A 30 -5.29 -3.21 12.71
N CYS A 31 -5.63 -3.10 11.43
CA CYS A 31 -6.97 -2.76 11.01
C CYS A 31 -7.98 -3.87 11.33
N TYR A 32 -7.54 -5.14 11.26
CA TYR A 32 -8.42 -6.28 11.48
C TYR A 32 -7.71 -7.39 12.26
N PRO A 33 -8.41 -8.11 13.16
CA PRO A 33 -7.89 -9.33 13.76
C PRO A 33 -7.46 -10.32 12.67
N THR A 34 -6.17 -10.59 12.62
CA THR A 34 -5.55 -11.39 11.55
C THR A 34 -4.64 -12.45 12.18
N TRP A 35 -4.69 -13.66 11.63
CA TRP A 35 -3.80 -14.76 11.98
C TRP A 35 -3.43 -15.55 10.73
N TYR A 36 -2.46 -16.42 10.84
CA TYR A 36 -1.99 -17.25 9.75
C TYR A 36 -1.75 -18.68 10.20
N PHE A 37 -1.72 -19.57 9.25
CA PHE A 37 -1.18 -20.92 9.41
C PHE A 37 -0.28 -21.25 8.21
N THR A 38 0.65 -22.18 8.42
CA THR A 38 1.62 -22.59 7.40
C THR A 38 1.63 -24.08 7.21
N ASN A 39 2.05 -24.50 6.03
CA ASN A 39 2.50 -25.85 5.74
C ASN A 39 3.88 -25.79 5.06
N ASP A 40 4.38 -26.90 4.53
CA ASP A 40 5.65 -26.99 3.81
C ASP A 40 5.67 -26.25 2.46
N LYS A 41 4.51 -25.77 1.96
CA LYS A 41 4.33 -25.14 0.65
C LYS A 41 4.02 -23.65 0.73
N GLY A 42 3.36 -23.19 1.77
CA GLY A 42 2.91 -21.82 1.84
C GLY A 42 2.40 -21.34 3.18
N LEU A 43 2.06 -20.08 3.19
CA LEU A 43 1.43 -19.38 4.31
C LEU A 43 0.04 -18.90 3.87
N MET A 44 -0.95 -19.20 4.69
CA MET A 44 -2.35 -18.87 4.48
C MET A 44 -2.83 -17.91 5.56
N TRP A 45 -3.41 -16.79 5.13
CA TRP A 45 -3.95 -15.77 6.00
C TRP A 45 -5.43 -16.00 6.31
N VAL A 46 -5.84 -15.61 7.50
CA VAL A 46 -7.25 -15.50 7.87
C VAL A 46 -7.42 -14.18 8.61
N ALA A 47 -8.41 -13.41 8.21
CA ALA A 47 -8.78 -12.17 8.86
C ALA A 47 -10.27 -12.17 9.19
N LYS A 48 -10.65 -11.30 10.12
CA LYS A 48 -12.04 -11.11 10.51
C LYS A 48 -12.37 -9.63 10.47
N SER A 49 -13.37 -9.26 9.66
CA SER A 49 -13.88 -7.89 9.58
C SER A 49 -14.71 -7.52 10.83
N GLU A 50 -15.01 -6.25 10.99
CA GLU A 50 -15.77 -5.71 12.13
C GLU A 50 -17.20 -6.29 12.21
N ASP A 51 -17.83 -6.53 11.08
CA ASP A 51 -19.14 -7.19 11.00
C ASP A 51 -19.09 -8.70 11.30
N GLY A 52 -17.90 -9.23 11.60
CA GLY A 52 -17.67 -10.62 11.98
C GLY A 52 -17.50 -11.58 10.82
N GLN A 53 -17.39 -11.11 9.58
CA GLN A 53 -17.11 -11.95 8.43
C GLN A 53 -15.65 -12.40 8.43
N TYR A 54 -15.42 -13.70 8.21
CA TYR A 54 -14.07 -14.24 7.96
C TYR A 54 -13.73 -14.16 6.49
N TYR A 55 -12.50 -13.79 6.19
CA TYR A 55 -11.97 -13.75 4.84
C TYR A 55 -10.48 -14.09 4.82
N SER A 56 -9.95 -14.32 3.64
CA SER A 56 -8.53 -14.58 3.39
C SER A 56 -8.01 -13.67 2.28
N SER A 57 -6.72 -13.53 2.18
CA SER A 57 -6.01 -13.12 0.97
C SER A 57 -5.51 -14.34 0.21
N ILE A 58 -4.90 -14.12 -0.96
CA ILE A 58 -4.27 -15.19 -1.71
C ILE A 58 -3.11 -15.81 -0.89
N PRO A 59 -2.93 -17.15 -0.87
CA PRO A 59 -1.81 -17.77 -0.18
C PRO A 59 -0.45 -17.27 -0.67
N CYS A 60 0.48 -17.06 0.27
CA CYS A 60 1.86 -16.76 -0.03
C CYS A 60 2.63 -18.08 -0.25
N CYS A 61 2.75 -18.50 -1.51
CA CYS A 61 3.37 -19.76 -1.92
C CYS A 61 3.90 -19.64 -3.35
N LYS A 62 4.56 -20.65 -3.87
CA LYS A 62 4.94 -20.70 -5.28
C LYS A 62 3.71 -20.90 -6.17
N ASP A 63 3.81 -20.48 -7.44
CA ASP A 63 2.73 -20.65 -8.42
C ASP A 63 2.29 -22.11 -8.59
N GLU A 64 3.22 -23.05 -8.57
CA GLU A 64 2.97 -24.50 -8.67
C GLU A 64 2.19 -25.08 -7.49
N ASP A 65 2.30 -24.47 -6.30
CA ASP A 65 1.65 -24.90 -5.07
C ASP A 65 0.35 -24.13 -4.80
N LEU A 66 0.04 -23.10 -5.58
CA LEU A 66 -1.06 -22.16 -5.33
C LEU A 66 -2.41 -22.86 -5.20
N LYS A 67 -2.70 -23.82 -6.09
CA LYS A 67 -3.98 -24.55 -6.06
C LYS A 67 -4.13 -25.39 -4.79
N GLU A 68 -3.07 -26.03 -4.33
CA GLU A 68 -3.09 -26.82 -3.11
C GLU A 68 -3.26 -25.95 -1.87
N CYS A 69 -2.50 -24.85 -1.75
CA CYS A 69 -2.63 -23.89 -0.66
C CYS A 69 -4.02 -23.22 -0.64
N PHE A 70 -4.59 -22.95 -1.82
CA PHE A 70 -5.97 -22.46 -1.93
C PHE A 70 -6.99 -23.47 -1.38
N LEU A 71 -6.87 -24.74 -1.76
CA LEU A 71 -7.77 -25.80 -1.28
C LEU A 71 -7.61 -26.05 0.23
N GLU A 72 -6.40 -25.93 0.76
CA GLU A 72 -6.17 -25.98 2.22
C GLU A 72 -6.81 -24.81 2.94
N THR A 73 -6.72 -23.60 2.40
CA THR A 73 -7.41 -22.43 2.94
C THR A 73 -8.94 -22.67 2.93
N GLN A 74 -9.48 -23.14 1.82
CA GLN A 74 -10.90 -23.48 1.72
C GLN A 74 -11.32 -24.53 2.73
N LYS A 75 -10.53 -25.59 2.89
CA LYS A 75 -10.79 -26.65 3.87
C LYS A 75 -10.82 -26.08 5.29
N TYR A 76 -9.89 -25.21 5.65
CA TYR A 76 -9.88 -24.54 6.95
C TYR A 76 -11.15 -23.73 7.17
N PHE A 77 -11.59 -22.96 6.16
CA PHE A 77 -12.84 -22.20 6.23
C PHE A 77 -14.05 -23.11 6.41
N ASN A 78 -14.16 -24.18 5.64
CA ASN A 78 -15.33 -25.06 5.65
C ASN A 78 -15.39 -25.95 6.90
N GLU A 79 -14.24 -26.54 7.32
CA GLU A 79 -14.22 -27.56 8.38
C GLU A 79 -13.98 -26.94 9.77
N VAL A 80 -13.12 -25.92 9.87
CA VAL A 80 -12.74 -25.32 11.16
C VAL A 80 -13.64 -24.13 11.49
N LEU A 81 -13.75 -23.17 10.56
CA LEU A 81 -14.57 -21.98 10.78
C LEU A 81 -16.05 -22.21 10.50
N GLN A 82 -16.40 -23.30 9.80
CA GLN A 82 -17.76 -23.61 9.32
C GLN A 82 -18.37 -22.45 8.52
N LYS A 83 -17.57 -21.87 7.65
CA LYS A 83 -17.91 -20.76 6.76
C LYS A 83 -17.52 -21.09 5.32
N LYS A 84 -18.16 -20.46 4.35
CA LYS A 84 -17.71 -20.45 2.97
C LYS A 84 -16.48 -19.55 2.82
N LEU A 85 -15.55 -19.94 1.95
CA LEU A 85 -14.36 -19.14 1.68
C LEU A 85 -14.72 -17.85 0.95
N VAL A 86 -14.19 -16.74 1.43
CA VAL A 86 -14.14 -15.46 0.75
C VAL A 86 -12.68 -15.02 0.70
N MET A 87 -12.19 -14.67 -0.48
CA MET A 87 -10.86 -14.08 -0.65
C MET A 87 -10.98 -12.71 -1.28
N TYR A 88 -10.29 -11.74 -0.70
CA TYR A 88 -10.14 -10.39 -1.27
C TYR A 88 -8.74 -10.16 -1.83
N VAL A 89 -8.59 -9.13 -2.62
CA VAL A 89 -7.34 -8.62 -3.19
C VAL A 89 -6.52 -9.67 -3.95
N VAL A 90 -7.20 -10.62 -4.59
CA VAL A 90 -6.57 -11.68 -5.38
C VAL A 90 -6.08 -11.10 -6.70
N ASP A 91 -4.79 -11.27 -7.01
CA ASP A 91 -4.21 -10.80 -8.27
C ASP A 91 -4.67 -11.63 -9.49
N LYS A 92 -4.63 -11.00 -10.67
CA LYS A 92 -5.04 -11.60 -11.93
C LYS A 92 -4.31 -12.92 -12.26
N ALA A 93 -3.00 -12.98 -11.99
CA ALA A 93 -2.22 -14.18 -12.29
C ALA A 93 -2.66 -15.38 -11.43
N ALA A 94 -3.01 -15.13 -10.16
CA ALA A 94 -3.58 -16.16 -9.29
C ALA A 94 -4.94 -16.64 -9.79
N VAL A 95 -5.82 -15.74 -10.23
CA VAL A 95 -7.11 -16.12 -10.83
C VAL A 95 -6.90 -17.03 -12.05
N ASP A 96 -5.95 -16.66 -12.91
CA ASP A 96 -5.66 -17.43 -14.13
C ASP A 96 -5.05 -18.81 -13.83
N LEU A 97 -4.22 -18.91 -12.76
CA LEU A 97 -3.64 -20.19 -12.34
C LEU A 97 -4.66 -21.12 -11.68
N LEU A 98 -5.54 -20.56 -10.85
CA LEU A 98 -6.53 -21.36 -10.10
C LEU A 98 -7.59 -21.97 -11.01
N GLN A 99 -8.00 -21.30 -12.07
CA GLN A 99 -9.03 -21.77 -13.03
C GLN A 99 -10.27 -22.34 -12.30
N LEU A 100 -10.81 -21.56 -11.36
CA LEU A 100 -11.90 -22.01 -10.51
C LEU A 100 -13.20 -22.23 -11.31
N PRO A 101 -13.92 -23.35 -11.07
CA PRO A 101 -15.16 -23.64 -11.77
C PRO A 101 -16.28 -22.66 -11.39
N GLU A 102 -16.99 -22.16 -12.41
CA GLU A 102 -18.04 -21.15 -12.24
C GLU A 102 -19.26 -21.65 -11.46
N ASP A 103 -19.49 -22.96 -11.40
CA ASP A 103 -20.57 -23.56 -10.62
C ASP A 103 -20.26 -23.59 -9.11
N GLU A 104 -18.98 -23.56 -8.72
CA GLU A 104 -18.53 -23.60 -7.32
C GLU A 104 -18.13 -22.20 -6.78
N TYR A 105 -17.70 -21.29 -7.64
CA TYR A 105 -17.17 -19.99 -7.22
C TYR A 105 -17.75 -18.84 -8.03
N VAL A 106 -17.78 -17.65 -7.39
CA VAL A 106 -17.93 -16.37 -8.05
C VAL A 106 -16.58 -15.68 -8.01
N VAL A 107 -16.07 -15.27 -9.16
CA VAL A 107 -14.82 -14.53 -9.31
C VAL A 107 -15.14 -13.21 -9.99
N VAL A 108 -14.99 -12.10 -9.29
CA VAL A 108 -15.34 -10.76 -9.82
C VAL A 108 -14.18 -9.79 -9.65
N PRO A 109 -13.90 -8.96 -10.66
CA PRO A 109 -12.93 -7.89 -10.52
C PRO A 109 -13.44 -6.85 -9.53
N ASP A 110 -12.55 -6.38 -8.67
CA ASP A 110 -12.86 -5.32 -7.72
C ASP A 110 -12.07 -4.05 -8.04
N ARG A 111 -12.73 -3.11 -8.68
CA ARG A 111 -12.12 -1.83 -9.07
C ARG A 111 -11.70 -0.97 -7.86
N THR A 112 -12.34 -1.18 -6.72
CA THR A 112 -12.08 -0.43 -5.48
C THR A 112 -10.66 -0.65 -4.99
N TYR A 113 -10.19 -1.90 -5.07
CA TYR A 113 -8.88 -2.31 -4.60
C TYR A 113 -7.79 -2.35 -5.69
N ALA A 114 -8.09 -1.94 -6.92
CA ALA A 114 -7.08 -1.94 -7.99
C ALA A 114 -6.00 -0.88 -7.75
N ASP A 115 -4.71 -1.29 -7.75
CA ASP A 115 -3.60 -0.38 -7.52
C ASP A 115 -3.28 0.50 -8.71
N TYR A 116 -2.82 1.69 -8.42
CA TYR A 116 -2.39 2.67 -9.39
C TYR A 116 -0.88 2.59 -9.60
N VAL A 117 -0.45 2.23 -10.80
CA VAL A 117 0.97 2.18 -11.18
C VAL A 117 1.32 3.32 -12.12
N TYR A 118 2.43 3.97 -11.82
CA TYR A 118 2.92 5.15 -12.54
C TYR A 118 4.33 4.91 -13.11
N ASP A 119 4.64 5.69 -14.14
CA ASP A 119 6.01 5.84 -14.65
C ASP A 119 6.80 6.74 -13.66
N ALA A 120 7.76 6.14 -12.94
CA ALA A 120 8.52 6.85 -11.92
C ALA A 120 9.34 8.02 -12.49
N GLU A 121 9.88 7.90 -13.72
CA GLU A 121 10.61 8.98 -14.38
C GLU A 121 9.68 10.18 -14.66
N LYS A 122 8.42 9.91 -15.05
CA LYS A 122 7.44 10.98 -15.24
C LYS A 122 7.05 11.65 -13.94
N LEU A 123 6.97 10.92 -12.84
CA LEU A 123 6.69 11.51 -11.52
C LEU A 123 7.87 12.31 -10.98
N ARG A 124 9.13 11.88 -11.20
CA ARG A 124 10.33 12.66 -10.85
C ARG A 124 10.34 14.03 -11.51
N THR A 125 9.96 14.09 -12.79
CA THR A 125 10.15 15.29 -13.60
C THR A 125 8.88 16.07 -13.91
N PHE A 126 7.71 15.43 -13.78
CA PHE A 126 6.44 15.89 -14.31
C PHE A 126 6.56 16.43 -15.75
N SER A 127 7.33 15.70 -16.58
CA SER A 127 7.56 16.08 -17.98
C SER A 127 6.39 15.64 -18.87
N GLY A 128 6.08 16.49 -19.86
CA GLY A 128 5.06 16.23 -20.85
C GLY A 128 3.72 16.92 -20.57
N LYS A 129 2.89 17.05 -21.64
CA LYS A 129 1.64 17.82 -21.62
C LYS A 129 0.65 17.36 -20.54
N LYS A 130 0.56 16.05 -20.29
CA LYS A 130 -0.36 15.47 -19.29
C LYS A 130 -0.04 15.92 -17.86
N TYR A 131 1.24 16.21 -17.57
CA TYR A 131 1.72 16.59 -16.24
C TYR A 131 1.83 18.09 -16.01
N HIS A 132 1.49 18.92 -17.01
CA HIS A 132 1.67 20.37 -16.94
C HIS A 132 1.03 21.01 -15.69
N LYS A 133 -0.16 20.53 -15.31
CA LYS A 133 -0.83 21.02 -14.08
C LYS A 133 -0.03 20.68 -12.81
N LYS A 134 0.46 19.43 -12.69
CA LYS A 134 1.27 19.00 -11.53
C LYS A 134 2.59 19.76 -11.47
N LYS A 135 3.26 19.93 -12.62
CA LYS A 135 4.49 20.72 -12.71
C LYS A 135 4.28 22.18 -12.30
N ASN A 136 3.17 22.79 -12.70
CA ASN A 136 2.84 24.15 -12.30
C ASN A 136 2.61 24.26 -10.78
N HIS A 137 1.94 23.27 -10.16
CA HIS A 137 1.76 23.23 -8.70
C HIS A 137 3.10 23.08 -7.98
N LEU A 138 3.95 22.16 -8.42
CA LEU A 138 5.29 21.96 -7.89
C LEU A 138 6.14 23.24 -8.00
N ASN A 139 6.15 23.89 -9.18
CA ASN A 139 6.89 25.13 -9.39
C ASN A 139 6.33 26.31 -8.56
N ALA A 140 5.02 26.34 -8.34
CA ALA A 140 4.40 27.33 -7.46
C ALA A 140 4.87 27.15 -6.01
N PHE A 141 4.88 25.92 -5.50
CA PHE A 141 5.42 25.60 -4.18
C PHE A 141 6.88 26.06 -4.04
N LYS A 142 7.76 25.63 -4.96
CA LYS A 142 9.20 25.98 -4.92
C LYS A 142 9.43 27.50 -4.90
N ARG A 143 8.64 28.26 -5.64
CA ARG A 143 8.75 29.72 -5.70
C ARG A 143 8.19 30.41 -4.45
N GLU A 144 7.05 29.94 -3.93
CA GLU A 144 6.37 30.55 -2.78
C GLU A 144 7.15 30.36 -1.48
N TYR A 145 7.80 29.19 -1.37
CA TYR A 145 8.56 28.81 -0.16
C TYR A 145 10.08 28.82 -0.39
N GLU A 146 10.58 29.51 -1.39
CA GLU A 146 12.02 29.59 -1.69
C GLU A 146 12.83 29.99 -0.44
N GLY A 147 13.84 29.16 -0.10
CA GLY A 147 14.67 29.33 1.09
C GLY A 147 13.98 29.00 2.42
N ARG A 148 12.74 28.50 2.40
CA ARG A 148 11.92 28.21 3.60
C ARG A 148 11.48 26.74 3.68
N TYR A 149 11.86 25.90 2.74
CA TYR A 149 11.55 24.46 2.75
C TYR A 149 12.82 23.62 2.64
N GLU A 150 12.77 22.44 3.21
CA GLU A 150 13.86 21.48 3.19
C GLU A 150 13.30 20.06 3.04
N PHE A 151 13.97 19.21 2.23
CA PHE A 151 13.68 17.77 2.20
C PHE A 151 14.70 17.04 3.07
N LYS A 152 14.23 16.10 3.90
CA LYS A 152 15.06 15.25 4.77
C LYS A 152 14.62 13.81 4.72
N PHE A 153 15.52 12.89 5.02
CA PHE A 153 15.18 11.54 5.42
C PHE A 153 14.94 11.49 6.92
N LEU A 154 13.89 10.77 7.31
CA LEU A 154 13.55 10.50 8.71
C LEU A 154 13.90 9.06 9.08
N SER A 155 13.92 8.79 10.39
CA SER A 155 14.23 7.50 10.99
C SER A 155 13.43 7.33 12.29
N LYS A 156 13.60 6.22 13.00
CA LYS A 156 12.97 5.95 14.30
C LYS A 156 13.03 7.11 15.29
N LYS A 157 14.14 7.86 15.35
CA LYS A 157 14.28 9.00 16.28
C LYS A 157 13.26 10.11 16.05
N ASP A 158 12.70 10.18 14.84
CA ASP A 158 11.76 11.20 14.41
C ASP A 158 10.28 10.74 14.59
N GLU A 159 10.07 9.54 15.19
CA GLU A 159 8.74 8.95 15.45
C GLU A 159 7.76 9.94 16.11
N PRO A 160 8.13 10.64 17.20
CA PRO A 160 7.19 11.55 17.86
C PRO A 160 6.68 12.65 16.92
N GLU A 161 7.56 13.21 16.08
CA GLU A 161 7.20 14.27 15.13
C GLU A 161 6.29 13.76 14.00
N ILE A 162 6.53 12.52 13.53
CA ILE A 162 5.69 11.85 12.53
C ILE A 162 4.28 11.63 13.10
N LEU A 163 4.17 11.13 14.34
CA LEU A 163 2.88 10.87 14.98
C LEU A 163 2.13 12.18 15.27
N ASP A 164 2.80 13.23 15.75
CA ASP A 164 2.21 14.56 15.94
C ASP A 164 1.68 15.12 14.61
N PHE A 165 2.44 14.96 13.52
CA PHE A 165 1.98 15.38 12.20
C PHE A 165 0.73 14.61 11.75
N LEU A 166 0.65 13.30 11.98
CA LEU A 166 -0.52 12.49 11.63
C LEU A 166 -1.77 12.96 12.39
N GLU A 167 -1.64 13.26 13.68
CA GLU A 167 -2.72 13.81 14.48
C GLU A 167 -3.19 15.19 13.96
N ASP A 168 -2.26 16.05 13.54
CA ASP A 168 -2.60 17.34 12.91
C ASP A 168 -3.26 17.13 11.54
N TRP A 169 -2.72 16.21 10.73
CA TRP A 169 -3.27 15.90 9.40
C TRP A 169 -4.68 15.34 9.47
N LYS A 170 -4.98 14.50 10.47
CA LYS A 170 -6.30 13.93 10.74
C LYS A 170 -7.36 15.01 10.94
N LYS A 171 -7.02 16.16 11.54
CA LYS A 171 -7.95 17.28 11.74
C LYS A 171 -8.50 17.89 10.45
N HIS A 172 -7.82 17.66 9.31
CA HIS A 172 -8.31 18.08 8.00
C HIS A 172 -9.35 17.11 7.41
N LYS A 173 -9.61 15.99 8.07
CA LYS A 173 -10.61 15.00 7.68
C LYS A 173 -11.88 15.19 8.48
N SER A 174 -13.02 15.14 7.78
CA SER A 174 -14.34 15.31 8.40
C SER A 174 -15.04 13.99 8.71
N ASP A 175 -14.58 12.89 8.15
CA ASP A 175 -15.19 11.57 8.26
C ASP A 175 -14.58 10.78 9.43
N THR A 176 -15.44 10.23 10.29
CA THR A 176 -15.02 9.40 11.42
C THR A 176 -14.43 8.05 10.98
N GLU A 177 -14.94 7.45 9.90
CA GLU A 177 -14.41 6.20 9.35
C GLU A 177 -12.98 6.42 8.82
N GLU A 178 -12.72 7.54 8.10
CA GLU A 178 -11.35 7.91 7.71
C GLU A 178 -10.43 8.08 8.93
N HIS A 179 -10.96 8.54 10.08
CA HIS A 179 -10.15 8.69 11.31
C HIS A 179 -9.71 7.34 11.89
N GLU A 180 -10.55 6.31 11.87
CA GLU A 180 -10.19 4.97 12.35
C GLU A 180 -9.08 4.34 11.50
N PHE A 181 -9.13 4.51 10.18
CA PHE A 181 -8.06 4.09 9.29
C PHE A 181 -6.75 4.83 9.55
N ILE A 182 -6.80 6.15 9.81
CA ILE A 182 -5.60 6.94 10.13
C ILE A 182 -4.99 6.48 11.46
N ASP A 183 -5.81 6.16 12.46
CA ASP A 183 -5.34 5.65 13.76
C ASP A 183 -4.67 4.28 13.60
N SER A 184 -5.25 3.40 12.81
CA SER A 184 -4.67 2.09 12.51
C SER A 184 -3.36 2.21 11.72
N GLU A 185 -3.32 3.11 10.74
CA GLU A 185 -2.10 3.43 9.98
C GLU A 185 -1.00 3.98 10.90
N ALA A 186 -1.35 4.89 11.83
CA ALA A 186 -0.40 5.44 12.81
C ALA A 186 0.22 4.35 13.70
N VAL A 187 -0.60 3.37 14.14
CA VAL A 187 -0.11 2.21 14.91
C VAL A 187 0.86 1.37 14.07
N GLY A 188 0.55 1.12 12.80
CA GLY A 188 1.42 0.38 11.89
C GLY A 188 2.72 1.13 11.59
N ILE A 189 2.66 2.43 11.35
CA ILE A 189 3.84 3.28 11.16
C ILE A 189 4.74 3.23 12.40
N LYS A 190 4.16 3.37 13.58
CA LYS A 190 4.92 3.24 14.83
C LYS A 190 5.60 1.88 14.92
N TYR A 191 4.88 0.80 14.61
CA TYR A 191 5.42 -0.55 14.66
C TYR A 191 6.64 -0.72 13.74
N ILE A 192 6.58 -0.27 12.48
CA ILE A 192 7.72 -0.39 11.55
C ILE A 192 8.89 0.47 11.97
N LEU A 193 8.66 1.65 12.57
CA LEU A 193 9.69 2.52 13.13
C LEU A 193 10.40 1.87 14.33
N GLU A 194 9.65 1.26 15.24
CA GLU A 194 10.20 0.54 16.40
C GLU A 194 11.08 -0.65 15.99
N HIS A 195 10.87 -1.21 14.79
CA HIS A 195 11.56 -2.37 14.24
C HIS A 195 12.30 -2.05 12.93
N GLU A 196 12.83 -0.84 12.79
CA GLU A 196 13.49 -0.39 11.55
C GLU A 196 14.62 -1.30 11.07
N GLU A 197 15.23 -2.07 11.97
CA GLU A 197 16.32 -3.01 11.65
C GLU A 197 15.87 -4.23 10.83
N VAL A 198 14.56 -4.53 10.78
CA VAL A 198 14.04 -5.69 10.04
C VAL A 198 13.36 -5.33 8.71
N PHE A 199 12.93 -4.08 8.57
CA PHE A 199 12.23 -3.61 7.37
C PHE A 199 13.17 -2.81 6.47
N ASP A 200 13.08 -3.03 5.16
CA ASP A 200 13.77 -2.21 4.16
C ASP A 200 12.80 -1.16 3.62
N TYR A 201 12.93 0.07 4.10
CA TYR A 201 12.12 1.22 3.68
C TYR A 201 12.90 2.52 3.84
N LYS A 202 12.39 3.57 3.22
CA LYS A 202 12.87 4.94 3.42
C LYS A 202 11.69 5.84 3.79
N ILE A 203 11.97 6.86 4.61
CA ILE A 203 11.01 7.91 4.93
C ILE A 203 11.56 9.23 4.42
N GLY A 204 10.84 9.86 3.49
CA GLY A 204 11.11 11.21 3.05
C GLY A 204 10.17 12.21 3.72
N ALA A 205 10.67 13.37 4.07
CA ALA A 205 9.92 14.42 4.73
C ALA A 205 10.18 15.79 4.13
N VAL A 206 9.19 16.66 4.19
CA VAL A 206 9.33 18.07 3.79
C VAL A 206 8.99 18.95 4.97
N TYR A 207 9.95 19.78 5.35
CA TYR A 207 9.78 20.84 6.32
C TYR A 207 9.51 22.14 5.61
N VAL A 208 8.58 22.94 6.13
CA VAL A 208 8.33 24.32 5.71
C VAL A 208 8.36 25.17 6.94
N ASP A 209 9.17 26.24 6.93
CA ASP A 209 9.40 27.12 8.11
C ASP A 209 9.80 26.32 9.36
N ASN A 210 10.61 25.28 9.22
CA ASN A 210 11.07 24.34 10.25
C ASN A 210 9.97 23.47 10.89
N LYS A 211 8.77 23.38 10.30
CA LYS A 211 7.72 22.48 10.71
C LYS A 211 7.57 21.33 9.70
N LEU A 212 7.39 20.11 10.16
CA LEU A 212 7.06 18.95 9.32
C LEU A 212 5.68 19.18 8.69
N GLU A 213 5.63 19.28 7.37
CA GLU A 213 4.40 19.55 6.62
C GLU A 213 4.06 18.43 5.61
N ALA A 214 4.98 17.50 5.37
CA ALA A 214 4.70 16.29 4.60
C ALA A 214 5.70 15.19 4.94
N PHE A 215 5.24 13.92 4.87
CA PHE A 215 6.11 12.77 4.85
C PHE A 215 5.55 11.66 3.96
N THR A 216 6.43 10.75 3.54
CA THR A 216 6.10 9.58 2.72
C THR A 216 6.99 8.42 3.11
N ILE A 217 6.43 7.21 3.07
CA ILE A 217 7.16 5.96 3.33
C ILE A 217 7.11 5.14 2.05
N GLY A 218 8.23 4.53 1.68
CA GLY A 218 8.29 3.66 0.53
C GLY A 218 9.46 2.69 0.57
N ASN A 219 9.32 1.60 -0.16
CA ASN A 219 10.37 0.61 -0.37
C ASN A 219 10.47 0.22 -1.85
N TYR A 220 11.63 -0.25 -2.27
CA TYR A 220 11.89 -0.64 -3.64
C TYR A 220 12.03 -2.16 -3.78
N GLU A 221 11.25 -2.71 -4.69
CA GLU A 221 11.33 -4.12 -5.07
C GLU A 221 11.99 -4.26 -6.45
N SER A 222 13.23 -4.70 -6.43
CA SER A 222 14.07 -4.74 -7.64
C SER A 222 13.59 -5.72 -8.71
N ARG A 223 12.88 -6.79 -8.34
CA ARG A 223 12.37 -7.78 -9.30
C ARG A 223 11.28 -7.20 -10.19
N GLU A 224 10.41 -6.37 -9.62
CA GLU A 224 9.30 -5.71 -10.31
C GLU A 224 9.72 -4.35 -10.89
N ASP A 225 10.93 -3.88 -10.57
CA ASP A 225 11.39 -2.50 -10.83
C ASP A 225 10.35 -1.47 -10.34
N MET A 226 9.89 -1.67 -9.10
CA MET A 226 8.74 -0.96 -8.52
C MET A 226 9.06 -0.38 -7.15
N VAL A 227 8.74 0.89 -6.96
CA VAL A 227 8.63 1.49 -5.62
C VAL A 227 7.19 1.36 -5.16
N TYR A 228 6.98 0.84 -3.97
CA TYR A 228 5.68 0.84 -3.29
C TYR A 228 5.64 1.99 -2.30
N ILE A 229 4.55 2.76 -2.34
CA ILE A 229 4.32 3.92 -1.46
C ILE A 229 3.05 3.69 -0.64
N PRO A 230 3.14 2.95 0.48
CA PRO A 230 1.99 2.72 1.36
C PRO A 230 1.52 3.99 2.07
N VAL A 231 2.42 4.94 2.30
CA VAL A 231 2.08 6.18 3.02
C VAL A 231 2.59 7.40 2.28
N GLU A 232 1.72 8.34 1.97
CA GLU A 232 2.09 9.70 1.57
C GLU A 232 1.07 10.68 2.13
N LYS A 233 1.51 11.55 3.04
CA LYS A 233 0.70 12.58 3.69
C LYS A 233 1.37 13.94 3.50
N ALA A 234 0.57 14.95 3.21
CA ALA A 234 1.05 16.34 3.14
C ALA A 234 -0.06 17.29 3.61
N ASN A 235 0.31 18.42 4.16
CA ASN A 235 -0.62 19.47 4.54
C ASN A 235 -1.38 19.96 3.30
N PRO A 236 -2.71 19.76 3.21
CA PRO A 236 -3.50 20.09 2.03
C PRO A 236 -3.60 21.61 1.78
N GLU A 237 -3.35 22.43 2.79
CA GLU A 237 -3.38 23.88 2.68
C GLU A 237 -2.15 24.44 1.96
N ILE A 238 -1.04 23.68 1.92
CA ILE A 238 0.18 24.07 1.22
C ILE A 238 0.10 23.64 -0.23
N ARG A 239 -0.23 24.57 -1.09
CA ARG A 239 -0.39 24.30 -2.52
C ARG A 239 0.89 23.77 -3.16
N GLY A 240 0.80 22.59 -3.77
CA GLY A 240 1.89 21.98 -4.52
C GLY A 240 2.84 21.14 -3.68
N LEU A 241 2.59 20.97 -2.39
CA LEU A 241 3.40 20.15 -1.49
C LEU A 241 3.33 18.66 -1.85
N TYR A 242 2.13 18.11 -2.13
CA TYR A 242 1.98 16.72 -2.62
C TYR A 242 2.79 16.42 -3.89
N PRO A 243 2.69 17.21 -5.00
CA PRO A 243 3.58 17.00 -6.15
C PRO A 243 5.07 17.16 -5.82
N TYR A 244 5.41 18.03 -4.87
CA TYR A 244 6.80 18.22 -4.48
C TYR A 244 7.36 17.00 -3.75
N ILE A 245 6.68 16.49 -2.70
CA ILE A 245 7.17 15.33 -1.96
C ILE A 245 7.21 14.07 -2.83
N CYS A 246 6.18 13.82 -3.65
CA CYS A 246 6.15 12.72 -4.61
C CYS A 246 7.37 12.74 -5.54
N SER A 247 7.66 13.89 -6.18
CA SER A 247 8.80 14.03 -7.08
C SER A 247 10.14 13.94 -6.35
N GLN A 248 10.29 14.66 -5.24
CA GLN A 248 11.56 14.75 -4.51
C GLN A 248 11.94 13.42 -3.86
N PHE A 249 10.97 12.69 -3.32
CA PHE A 249 11.23 11.38 -2.72
C PHE A 249 11.74 10.36 -3.75
N LEU A 250 11.15 10.32 -4.94
CA LEU A 250 11.65 9.45 -6.01
C LEU A 250 13.05 9.85 -6.50
N ILE A 251 13.37 11.16 -6.53
CA ILE A 251 14.69 11.65 -6.92
C ILE A 251 15.76 11.24 -5.90
N GLU A 252 15.49 11.45 -4.62
CA GLU A 252 16.47 11.27 -3.55
C GLU A 252 16.57 9.83 -3.04
N ALA A 253 15.44 9.13 -2.96
CA ALA A 253 15.38 7.80 -2.38
C ALA A 253 15.52 6.68 -3.43
N PHE A 254 14.91 6.85 -4.60
CA PHE A 254 14.76 5.79 -5.60
C PHE A 254 15.03 6.30 -7.04
N PRO A 255 16.23 6.87 -7.31
CA PRO A 255 16.53 7.48 -8.60
C PRO A 255 16.47 6.49 -9.78
N GLU A 256 16.66 5.21 -9.51
CA GLU A 256 16.77 4.13 -10.52
C GLU A 256 15.42 3.45 -10.82
N ALA A 257 14.42 3.66 -9.97
CA ALA A 257 13.13 2.96 -10.11
C ALA A 257 12.42 3.32 -11.41
N GLY A 258 11.91 2.31 -12.12
CA GLY A 258 11.14 2.49 -13.36
C GLY A 258 9.65 2.76 -13.08
N LYS A 259 9.09 2.17 -12.04
CA LYS A 259 7.67 2.25 -11.70
C LYS A 259 7.44 2.65 -10.24
N GLU A 260 6.25 3.19 -9.97
CA GLU A 260 5.75 3.46 -8.63
C GLU A 260 4.32 2.93 -8.49
N ASN A 261 4.08 2.08 -7.49
CA ASN A 261 2.75 1.64 -7.07
C ASN A 261 2.34 2.48 -5.84
N ARG A 262 1.19 3.13 -5.93
CA ARG A 262 0.63 3.99 -4.87
C ARG A 262 -0.68 3.43 -4.32
N GLU A 263 -0.82 2.11 -4.31
CA GLU A 263 -2.01 1.41 -3.81
C GLU A 263 -3.32 1.80 -4.50
N ASP A 264 -4.42 1.34 -3.95
CA ASP A 264 -5.78 1.56 -4.44
C ASP A 264 -6.40 2.89 -3.99
N ASP A 265 -7.67 3.11 -4.30
CA ASP A 265 -8.43 4.31 -3.93
C ASP A 265 -9.51 4.08 -2.86
N MET A 266 -9.58 2.86 -2.30
CA MET A 266 -10.55 2.45 -1.26
C MET A 266 -12.01 2.78 -1.62
N GLY A 267 -12.32 2.98 -2.91
CA GLY A 267 -13.65 3.45 -3.35
C GLY A 267 -13.93 4.93 -3.09
N LEU A 268 -12.99 5.67 -2.50
CA LEU A 268 -13.15 7.09 -2.18
C LEU A 268 -12.99 7.97 -3.43
N GLU A 269 -14.06 8.66 -3.83
CA GLU A 269 -14.08 9.46 -5.06
C GLU A 269 -12.98 10.55 -5.08
N GLY A 270 -12.74 11.20 -3.95
CA GLY A 270 -11.69 12.22 -3.81
C GLY A 270 -10.30 11.65 -4.05
N LEU A 271 -9.99 10.50 -3.44
CA LEU A 271 -8.72 9.80 -3.58
C LEU A 271 -8.55 9.28 -5.01
N ARG A 272 -9.59 8.67 -5.60
CA ARG A 272 -9.62 8.24 -7.01
C ARG A 272 -9.28 9.38 -7.95
N LYS A 273 -9.93 10.53 -7.81
CA LYS A 273 -9.67 11.72 -8.61
C LYS A 273 -8.24 12.22 -8.45
N SER A 274 -7.72 12.19 -7.22
CA SER A 274 -6.33 12.56 -6.93
C SER A 274 -5.37 11.61 -7.64
N LYS A 275 -5.49 10.29 -7.46
CA LYS A 275 -4.62 9.27 -8.05
C LYS A 275 -4.66 9.31 -9.58
N LEU A 276 -5.84 9.39 -10.21
CA LEU A 276 -5.98 9.52 -11.66
C LEU A 276 -5.31 10.80 -12.20
N SER A 277 -5.25 11.87 -11.42
CA SER A 277 -4.63 13.14 -11.85
C SER A 277 -3.11 13.06 -12.04
N TYR A 278 -2.46 11.99 -11.56
CA TYR A 278 -1.05 11.68 -11.78
C TYR A 278 -0.79 10.80 -13.01
N ASN A 279 -1.85 10.47 -13.77
CA ASN A 279 -1.80 9.72 -15.04
C ASN A 279 -1.14 8.34 -14.89
N PRO A 280 -1.76 7.39 -14.20
CA PRO A 280 -1.24 6.04 -14.09
C PRO A 280 -1.04 5.42 -15.47
N ILE A 281 -0.01 4.59 -15.61
CA ILE A 281 0.29 3.89 -16.87
C ILE A 281 -0.55 2.62 -17.01
N TYR A 282 -0.90 2.00 -15.90
CA TYR A 282 -1.88 0.91 -15.81
C TYR A 282 -2.41 0.76 -14.37
N MET A 283 -3.42 -0.08 -14.22
CA MET A 283 -3.96 -0.49 -12.93
C MET A 283 -3.62 -1.97 -12.71
N VAL A 284 -3.17 -2.32 -11.50
CA VAL A 284 -3.04 -3.72 -11.11
C VAL A 284 -4.42 -4.22 -10.68
N GLU A 285 -5.02 -5.09 -11.49
CA GLU A 285 -6.35 -5.62 -11.22
C GLU A 285 -6.32 -6.59 -10.03
N LYS A 286 -7.29 -6.42 -9.14
CA LYS A 286 -7.54 -7.33 -8.03
C LYS A 286 -8.96 -7.88 -8.12
N TYR A 287 -9.14 -9.09 -7.60
CA TYR A 287 -10.38 -9.84 -7.68
C TYR A 287 -10.84 -10.28 -6.30
N THR A 288 -12.15 -10.43 -6.17
CA THR A 288 -12.80 -11.12 -5.04
C THR A 288 -13.23 -12.50 -5.49
N ILE A 289 -12.90 -13.53 -4.71
CA ILE A 289 -13.33 -14.92 -4.91
C ILE A 289 -14.30 -15.29 -3.78
N ILE A 290 -15.47 -15.80 -4.14
CA ILE A 290 -16.50 -16.21 -3.20
C ILE A 290 -16.90 -17.63 -3.51
N GLN A 291 -16.78 -18.54 -2.54
CA GLN A 291 -17.28 -19.91 -2.63
C GLN A 291 -18.83 -19.88 -2.58
N LYS A 292 -19.50 -20.62 -3.51
CA LYS A 292 -20.96 -20.73 -3.58
C LYS A 292 -21.55 -21.69 -2.56
#